data_4b01fc6fd839a8ddd835a16a70d3dc78
#
_entry.id   4b01fc6fd839a8ddd835a16a70d3dc78
#
_cell.length_a   1.000
_cell.length_b   1.000
_cell.length_c   1.000
_cell.angle_alpha   90.00
_cell.angle_beta   90.00
_cell.angle_gamma   90.00
#
_symmetry.space_group_name_H-M   'P 1'
#
loop_
_entity.id
_entity.type
_entity.pdbx_description
1 polymer ?
#
loop_
_entity_poly.entity_id
_entity_poly.type
_entity_poly.pdbx_seq_one_letter_code
_entity_poly.pdbx_strand_id
1 'polypeptide(L)'
;RDQPRSRGLGDVYKRQIFPVTYKDILTPEQTDYMMEWMYSVDNIRKQMEEEGHIYFLAYEECEAAGYVSVQQQGEDLFHLQKIYVLPCYQGAHCGSFLFREAIKYIKEVHPGPCLMELNVNRNNKALQFYEHMGMRKLREGDFPIGNGYYMNDYIMGLEI
;
A
#
# COMPACT_ATOMS: atom_id res chain seq x y z
N ARG A 1 9.35 -13.12 -1.59
CA ARG A 1 10.40 -12.28 -2.12
C ARG A 1 10.96 -12.80 -3.44
N ASP A 2 10.39 -13.82 -3.93
CA ASP A 2 10.83 -14.48 -5.13
C ASP A 2 10.23 -13.81 -6.37
N GLN A 3 10.80 -14.10 -7.54
CA GLN A 3 10.28 -13.57 -8.79
C GLN A 3 8.81 -13.90 -9.02
N PRO A 4 8.34 -15.13 -8.75
CA PRO A 4 6.92 -15.45 -8.93
C PRO A 4 6.02 -14.56 -8.08
N ARG A 5 6.43 -14.27 -6.85
CA ARG A 5 5.65 -13.39 -5.97
C ARG A 5 5.60 -11.96 -6.51
N SER A 6 6.75 -11.43 -6.93
CA SER A 6 6.81 -10.09 -7.51
C SER A 6 5.95 -9.97 -8.78
N ARG A 7 5.98 -11.01 -9.61
CA ARG A 7 5.17 -11.05 -10.82
C ARG A 7 3.68 -11.09 -10.49
N GLY A 8 3.31 -11.89 -9.50
CA GLY A 8 1.93 -11.95 -9.06
C GLY A 8 1.41 -10.60 -8.59
N LEU A 9 2.20 -9.86 -7.82
CA LEU A 9 1.85 -8.51 -7.39
C LEU A 9 1.67 -7.58 -8.59
N GLY A 10 2.60 -7.61 -9.54
CA GLY A 10 2.52 -6.79 -10.73
C GLY A 10 1.26 -7.08 -11.55
N ASP A 11 0.94 -8.35 -11.73
CA ASP A 11 -0.24 -8.77 -12.47
C ASP A 11 -1.53 -8.32 -11.81
N VAL A 12 -1.69 -8.58 -10.53
CA VAL A 12 -2.88 -8.18 -9.76
C VAL A 12 -3.07 -6.67 -9.86
N TYR A 13 -2.01 -5.93 -9.66
CA TYR A 13 -2.09 -4.48 -9.61
C TYR A 13 -2.29 -3.84 -10.98
N LYS A 14 -1.51 -4.24 -11.97
CA LYS A 14 -1.58 -3.67 -13.31
C LYS A 14 -2.95 -3.87 -13.96
N ARG A 15 -3.55 -5.02 -13.72
CA ARG A 15 -4.78 -5.38 -14.43
C ARG A 15 -6.02 -4.73 -13.86
N GLN A 16 -6.13 -4.61 -12.54
CA GLN A 16 -7.46 -4.40 -11.96
C GLN A 16 -7.55 -3.38 -10.84
N ILE A 17 -6.53 -3.20 -10.02
CA ILE A 17 -6.67 -2.40 -8.81
C ILE A 17 -6.39 -0.92 -9.05
N PHE A 18 -5.18 -0.60 -9.51
CA PHE A 18 -4.75 0.80 -9.58
C PHE A 18 -5.59 1.63 -10.54
N PRO A 19 -5.83 1.20 -11.79
CA PRO A 19 -6.64 1.99 -12.71
C PRO A 19 -8.06 2.23 -12.20
N VAL A 20 -8.67 1.23 -11.56
CA VAL A 20 -10.02 1.36 -11.02
C VAL A 20 -10.04 2.34 -9.84
N THR A 21 -9.07 2.23 -8.93
CA THR A 21 -9.01 3.06 -7.73
C THR A 21 -8.77 4.54 -8.08
N TYR A 22 -7.92 4.81 -9.06
CA TYR A 22 -7.47 6.17 -9.35
C TYR A 22 -8.01 6.78 -10.64
N LYS A 23 -8.93 6.14 -11.33
CA LYS A 23 -9.46 6.62 -12.61
C LYS A 23 -10.06 8.03 -12.53
N ASP A 24 -10.63 8.40 -11.39
CA ASP A 24 -11.24 9.71 -11.18
C ASP A 24 -10.33 10.68 -10.44
N ILE A 25 -9.13 10.27 -10.07
CA ILE A 25 -8.17 11.05 -9.28
C ILE A 25 -6.99 11.50 -10.13
N LEU A 26 -6.49 10.61 -10.99
CA LEU A 26 -5.30 10.84 -11.79
C LEU A 26 -5.63 10.87 -13.28
N THR A 27 -4.82 11.61 -14.05
CA THR A 27 -4.89 11.53 -15.51
C THR A 27 -4.40 10.16 -15.99
N PRO A 28 -4.77 9.71 -17.21
CA PRO A 28 -4.25 8.45 -17.75
C PRO A 28 -2.71 8.40 -17.79
N GLU A 29 -2.06 9.51 -18.12
CA GLU A 29 -0.60 9.58 -18.19
C GLU A 29 0.03 9.44 -16.80
N GLN A 30 -0.56 10.07 -15.77
CA GLN A 30 -0.10 9.90 -14.39
C GLN A 30 -0.29 8.47 -13.91
N THR A 31 -1.41 7.86 -14.25
CA THR A 31 -1.69 6.47 -13.88
C THR A 31 -0.64 5.54 -14.49
N ASP A 32 -0.34 5.70 -15.78
CA ASP A 32 0.68 4.89 -16.45
C ASP A 32 2.06 5.09 -15.83
N TYR A 33 2.43 6.33 -15.53
CA TYR A 33 3.70 6.64 -14.89
C TYR A 33 3.80 5.97 -13.51
N MET A 34 2.77 6.10 -12.70
CA MET A 34 2.77 5.52 -11.35
C MET A 34 2.77 3.99 -11.40
N MET A 35 2.07 3.38 -12.36
CA MET A 35 2.09 1.94 -12.53
C MET A 35 3.51 1.44 -12.80
N GLU A 36 4.23 2.09 -13.70
CA GLU A 36 5.62 1.71 -14.00
C GLU A 36 6.52 1.96 -12.79
N TRP A 37 6.39 3.14 -12.17
CA TRP A 37 7.24 3.51 -11.03
C TRP A 37 7.05 2.58 -9.83
N MET A 38 5.83 2.22 -9.51
CA MET A 38 5.52 1.48 -8.29
C MET A 38 5.43 -0.03 -8.50
N TYR A 39 5.01 -0.47 -9.69
CA TYR A 39 4.53 -1.84 -9.90
C TYR A 39 5.17 -2.61 -11.03
N SER A 40 6.18 -2.07 -11.70
CA SER A 40 6.96 -2.90 -12.62
C SER A 40 7.66 -4.01 -11.81
N VAL A 41 7.89 -5.16 -12.45
CA VAL A 41 8.56 -6.28 -11.78
C VAL A 41 9.91 -5.86 -11.22
N ASP A 42 10.66 -5.06 -11.98
CA ASP A 42 11.98 -4.61 -11.57
C ASP A 42 11.90 -3.66 -10.36
N ASN A 43 10.96 -2.74 -10.35
CA ASN A 43 10.80 -1.80 -9.24
C ASN A 43 10.28 -2.48 -7.98
N ILE A 44 9.37 -3.45 -8.10
CA ILE A 44 8.90 -4.24 -6.97
C ILE A 44 10.07 -5.05 -6.38
N ARG A 45 10.88 -5.66 -7.23
CA ARG A 45 12.06 -6.39 -6.78
C ARG A 45 13.02 -5.49 -6.03
N LYS A 46 13.29 -4.30 -6.58
CA LYS A 46 14.12 -3.31 -5.93
C LYS A 46 13.58 -2.91 -4.56
N GLN A 47 12.27 -2.69 -4.46
CA GLN A 47 11.62 -2.37 -3.18
C GLN A 47 11.85 -3.47 -2.14
N MET A 48 11.72 -4.73 -2.54
CA MET A 48 11.91 -5.87 -1.63
C MET A 48 13.36 -6.09 -1.24
N GLU A 49 14.28 -5.99 -2.18
CA GLU A 49 15.69 -6.35 -1.98
C GLU A 49 16.53 -5.19 -1.46
N GLU A 50 16.27 -3.96 -1.93
CA GLU A 50 17.10 -2.80 -1.62
C GLU A 50 16.45 -1.84 -0.63
N GLU A 51 15.13 -1.70 -0.67
CA GLU A 51 14.40 -0.72 0.15
C GLU A 51 13.71 -1.36 1.36
N GLY A 52 13.80 -2.67 1.50
CA GLY A 52 13.31 -3.36 2.69
C GLY A 52 11.78 -3.47 2.80
N HIS A 53 11.07 -3.40 1.67
CA HIS A 53 9.62 -3.60 1.69
C HIS A 53 9.30 -5.07 1.92
N ILE A 54 8.37 -5.34 2.85
CA ILE A 54 7.86 -6.67 3.14
C ILE A 54 6.44 -6.75 2.61
N TYR A 55 6.15 -7.76 1.81
CA TYR A 55 4.85 -7.94 1.18
C TYR A 55 4.11 -9.14 1.77
N PHE A 56 2.80 -8.96 2.00
CA PHE A 56 1.88 -10.03 2.36
C PHE A 56 0.78 -10.09 1.32
N LEU A 57 0.46 -11.30 0.86
CA LEU A 57 -0.60 -11.54 -0.10
C LEU A 57 -1.78 -12.21 0.59
N ALA A 58 -2.98 -11.78 0.29
CA ALA A 58 -4.20 -12.44 0.71
C ALA A 58 -4.75 -13.26 -0.45
N TYR A 59 -5.21 -14.46 -0.18
CA TYR A 59 -5.80 -15.36 -1.17
C TYR A 59 -7.22 -15.70 -0.78
N GLU A 60 -8.06 -15.81 -1.80
CA GLU A 60 -9.42 -16.30 -1.68
C GLU A 60 -9.57 -17.44 -2.67
N GLU A 61 -9.76 -18.67 -2.18
CA GLU A 61 -9.88 -19.87 -3.03
C GLU A 61 -8.75 -20.01 -4.04
N CYS A 62 -7.48 -19.87 -3.59
CA CYS A 62 -6.28 -19.96 -4.41
C CYS A 62 -6.07 -18.81 -5.41
N GLU A 63 -6.91 -17.79 -5.38
CA GLU A 63 -6.77 -16.61 -6.21
C GLU A 63 -6.27 -15.43 -5.37
N ALA A 64 -5.30 -14.67 -5.89
CA ALA A 64 -4.77 -13.51 -5.18
C ALA A 64 -5.84 -12.41 -5.09
N ALA A 65 -6.31 -12.14 -3.88
CA ALA A 65 -7.39 -11.20 -3.62
C ALA A 65 -6.88 -9.80 -3.31
N GLY A 66 -5.68 -9.69 -2.79
CA GLY A 66 -5.10 -8.41 -2.42
C GLY A 66 -3.73 -8.56 -1.79
N TYR A 67 -3.14 -7.44 -1.40
CA TYR A 67 -1.82 -7.45 -0.77
C TYR A 67 -1.58 -6.21 0.08
N VAL A 68 -0.59 -6.30 0.95
CA VAL A 68 -0.10 -5.19 1.76
C VAL A 68 1.42 -5.20 1.75
N SER A 69 2.03 -4.03 1.79
CA SER A 69 3.48 -3.93 1.92
C SER A 69 3.85 -2.94 3.01
N VAL A 70 4.88 -3.30 3.77
CA VAL A 70 5.36 -2.56 4.94
C VAL A 70 6.84 -2.32 4.82
N GLN A 71 7.30 -1.12 5.24
CA GLN A 71 8.71 -0.78 5.30
C GLN A 71 9.02 -0.14 6.64
N GLN A 72 10.07 -0.59 7.31
CA GLN A 72 10.58 0.09 8.49
C GLN A 72 11.39 1.32 8.04
N GLN A 73 10.99 2.50 8.49
CA GLN A 73 11.64 3.75 8.09
C GLN A 73 12.44 4.40 9.22
N GLY A 74 12.32 3.88 10.42
CA GLY A 74 13.04 4.38 11.58
C GLY A 74 13.01 3.36 12.69
N GLU A 75 13.60 3.67 13.83
CA GLU A 75 13.64 2.75 14.96
C GLU A 75 12.22 2.42 15.45
N ASP A 76 11.38 3.44 15.59
CA ASP A 76 10.01 3.30 16.05
C ASP A 76 8.98 3.72 15.00
N LEU A 77 9.37 3.69 13.72
CA LEU A 77 8.52 4.16 12.63
C LEU A 77 8.45 3.13 11.52
N PHE A 78 7.23 2.71 11.22
CA PHE A 78 6.94 1.83 10.09
C PHE A 78 5.99 2.54 9.13
N HIS A 79 6.13 2.26 7.85
CA HIS A 79 5.28 2.82 6.83
C HIS A 79 4.55 1.70 6.09
N LEU A 80 3.22 1.81 6.05
CA LEU A 80 2.38 0.93 5.25
C LEU A 80 2.41 1.48 3.84
N GLN A 81 3.25 0.89 2.99
CA GLN A 81 3.51 1.43 1.66
C GLN A 81 2.36 1.21 0.70
N LYS A 82 1.74 0.03 0.79
CA LYS A 82 0.65 -0.36 -0.12
C LYS A 82 -0.33 -1.25 0.63
N ILE A 83 -1.62 -1.03 0.41
CA ILE A 83 -2.67 -1.95 0.83
C ILE A 83 -3.80 -1.88 -0.20
N TYR A 84 -4.06 -2.98 -0.89
CA TYR A 84 -5.04 -3.03 -1.95
C TYR A 84 -5.74 -4.36 -2.00
N VAL A 85 -7.02 -4.30 -2.36
CA VAL A 85 -7.88 -5.47 -2.53
C VAL A 85 -8.55 -5.35 -3.89
N LEU A 86 -8.60 -6.46 -4.63
CA LEU A 86 -9.33 -6.51 -5.90
C LEU A 86 -10.80 -6.11 -5.67
N PRO A 87 -11.40 -5.36 -6.59
CA PRO A 87 -12.78 -4.87 -6.41
C PRO A 87 -13.79 -5.98 -6.09
N CYS A 88 -13.65 -7.16 -6.69
CA CYS A 88 -14.55 -8.28 -6.45
C CYS A 88 -14.43 -8.89 -5.04
N TYR A 89 -13.36 -8.58 -4.31
CA TYR A 89 -13.15 -9.05 -2.95
C TYR A 89 -13.28 -7.94 -1.90
N GLN A 90 -13.57 -6.73 -2.31
CA GLN A 90 -13.86 -5.64 -1.38
C GLN A 90 -15.19 -5.95 -0.67
N GLY A 91 -15.22 -5.70 0.63
CA GLY A 91 -16.38 -6.06 1.44
C GLY A 91 -16.32 -7.45 2.05
N ALA A 92 -15.34 -8.28 1.68
CA ALA A 92 -15.13 -9.60 2.29
C ALA A 92 -14.14 -9.55 3.47
N HIS A 93 -13.96 -8.39 4.07
CA HIS A 93 -13.03 -8.13 5.18
C HIS A 93 -11.55 -8.38 4.84
N CYS A 94 -11.22 -8.49 3.57
CA CYS A 94 -9.85 -8.73 3.11
C CYS A 94 -8.93 -7.56 3.46
N GLY A 95 -9.41 -6.32 3.31
CA GLY A 95 -8.64 -5.13 3.69
C GLY A 95 -8.33 -5.09 5.19
N SER A 96 -9.33 -5.39 6.02
CA SER A 96 -9.13 -5.45 7.49
C SER A 96 -8.14 -6.54 7.86
N PHE A 97 -8.21 -7.69 7.21
CA PHE A 97 -7.29 -8.79 7.43
C PHE A 97 -5.86 -8.37 7.10
N LEU A 98 -5.64 -7.78 5.93
CA LEU A 98 -4.31 -7.32 5.50
C LEU A 98 -3.77 -6.25 6.44
N PHE A 99 -4.59 -5.32 6.87
CA PHE A 99 -4.21 -4.26 7.80
C PHE A 99 -3.75 -4.85 9.13
N ARG A 100 -4.50 -5.80 9.66
CA ARG A 100 -4.15 -6.47 10.92
C ARG A 100 -2.90 -7.32 10.80
N GLU A 101 -2.68 -7.96 9.65
CA GLU A 101 -1.45 -8.73 9.41
C GLU A 101 -0.22 -7.84 9.36
N ALA A 102 -0.35 -6.63 8.80
CA ALA A 102 0.73 -5.65 8.82
C ALA A 102 1.08 -5.26 10.26
N ILE A 103 0.08 -4.96 11.08
CA ILE A 103 0.29 -4.64 12.50
C ILE A 103 0.94 -5.80 13.23
N LYS A 104 0.46 -7.01 13.00
CA LYS A 104 1.02 -8.22 13.62
C LYS A 104 2.50 -8.37 13.28
N TYR A 105 2.85 -8.21 12.02
CA TYR A 105 4.26 -8.25 11.60
C TYR A 105 5.09 -7.19 12.31
N ILE A 106 4.61 -5.94 12.35
CA ILE A 106 5.32 -4.86 13.01
C ILE A 106 5.55 -5.18 14.49
N LYS A 107 4.55 -5.70 15.18
CA LYS A 107 4.69 -6.05 16.60
C LYS A 107 5.61 -7.25 16.83
N GLU A 108 5.75 -8.13 15.84
CA GLU A 108 6.71 -9.24 15.92
C GLU A 108 8.15 -8.74 15.82
N VAL A 109 8.42 -7.78 14.94
CA VAL A 109 9.78 -7.25 14.77
C VAL A 109 10.09 -6.10 15.73
N HIS A 110 9.07 -5.45 16.27
CA HIS A 110 9.21 -4.32 17.20
C HIS A 110 8.15 -4.42 18.30
N PRO A 111 8.38 -5.21 19.36
CA PRO A 111 7.36 -5.40 20.41
C PRO A 111 7.00 -4.14 21.20
N GLY A 112 7.90 -3.15 21.26
CA GLY A 112 7.64 -1.90 21.97
C GLY A 112 6.69 -0.96 21.23
N PRO A 113 6.35 0.18 21.85
CA PRO A 113 5.51 1.17 21.18
C PRO A 113 6.16 1.71 19.92
N CYS A 114 5.37 1.85 18.86
CA CYS A 114 5.85 2.42 17.61
C CYS A 114 4.69 3.06 16.84
N LEU A 115 5.02 3.77 15.76
CA LEU A 115 4.06 4.45 14.92
C LEU A 115 4.02 3.78 13.55
N MET A 116 2.81 3.48 13.07
CA MET A 116 2.59 3.04 11.71
C MET A 116 1.93 4.17 10.93
N GLU A 117 2.58 4.61 9.86
CA GLU A 117 2.07 5.67 8.99
C GLU A 117 1.71 5.13 7.62
N LEU A 118 0.87 5.85 6.91
CA LEU A 118 0.63 5.63 5.49
C LEU A 118 0.30 6.94 4.80
N ASN A 119 0.53 6.96 3.49
CA ASN A 119 0.07 8.03 2.64
C ASN A 119 -1.23 7.60 1.96
N VAL A 120 -2.21 8.49 1.94
CA VAL A 120 -3.46 8.26 1.23
C VAL A 120 -3.86 9.53 0.48
N ASN A 121 -4.20 9.39 -0.80
CA ASN A 121 -4.65 10.53 -1.59
C ASN A 121 -5.88 11.15 -0.94
N ARG A 122 -5.94 12.49 -0.91
CA ARG A 122 -7.05 13.23 -0.27
C ARG A 122 -8.42 12.89 -0.83
N ASN A 123 -8.47 12.43 -2.08
CA ASN A 123 -9.71 12.07 -2.76
C ASN A 123 -9.98 10.57 -2.78
N ASN A 124 -9.17 9.77 -2.09
CA ASN A 124 -9.33 8.32 -2.07
C ASN A 124 -10.41 7.94 -1.05
N LYS A 125 -11.36 7.12 -1.51
CA LYS A 125 -12.45 6.62 -0.65
C LYS A 125 -11.95 5.76 0.51
N ALA A 126 -10.77 5.17 0.40
CA ALA A 126 -10.16 4.37 1.45
C ALA A 126 -9.85 5.17 2.71
N LEU A 127 -9.88 6.50 2.65
CA LEU A 127 -9.68 7.36 3.81
C LEU A 127 -10.60 6.97 4.97
N GLN A 128 -11.88 6.72 4.68
CA GLN A 128 -12.85 6.30 5.69
C GLN A 128 -12.50 4.95 6.29
N PHE A 129 -12.01 4.03 5.48
CA PHE A 129 -11.57 2.72 5.96
C PHE A 129 -10.42 2.87 6.97
N TYR A 130 -9.44 3.70 6.66
CA TYR A 130 -8.31 3.91 7.58
C TYR A 130 -8.75 4.56 8.88
N GLU A 131 -9.66 5.54 8.82
CA GLU A 131 -10.23 6.15 10.01
C GLU A 131 -10.99 5.13 10.86
N HIS A 132 -11.74 4.25 10.20
CA HIS A 132 -12.46 3.16 10.88
C HIS A 132 -11.49 2.20 11.56
N MET A 133 -10.33 1.96 10.98
CA MET A 133 -9.29 1.10 11.59
C MET A 133 -8.53 1.78 12.73
N GLY A 134 -8.85 3.02 13.04
CA GLY A 134 -8.27 3.74 14.16
C GLY A 134 -7.17 4.73 13.79
N MET A 135 -6.87 4.89 12.52
CA MET A 135 -5.87 5.86 12.08
C MET A 135 -6.42 7.28 12.11
N ARG A 136 -5.54 8.24 12.27
CA ARG A 136 -5.88 9.67 12.26
C ARG A 136 -4.95 10.42 11.32
N LYS A 137 -5.43 11.55 10.80
CA LYS A 137 -4.61 12.43 9.96
C LYS A 137 -3.57 13.12 10.83
N LEU A 138 -2.31 12.96 10.47
CA LEU A 138 -1.20 13.61 11.17
C LEU A 138 -0.76 14.88 10.46
N ARG A 139 -0.69 14.85 9.13
CA ARG A 139 -0.29 15.98 8.31
C ARG A 139 -0.70 15.74 6.86
N GLU A 140 -0.52 16.74 6.02
CA GLU A 140 -0.78 16.63 4.59
C GLU A 140 0.35 17.29 3.80
N GLY A 141 0.44 16.96 2.51
CA GLY A 141 1.46 17.54 1.64
C GLY A 141 1.30 17.13 0.20
N ASP A 142 2.07 17.79 -0.64
CA ASP A 142 2.20 17.49 -2.06
C ASP A 142 3.58 16.91 -2.27
N PHE A 143 3.66 15.59 -2.49
CA PHE A 143 4.91 14.86 -2.54
C PHE A 143 5.33 14.62 -3.99
N PRO A 144 6.50 15.14 -4.42
CA PRO A 144 6.97 14.90 -5.78
C PRO A 144 7.36 13.43 -5.96
N ILE A 145 6.92 12.84 -7.08
CA ILE A 145 7.24 11.45 -7.42
C ILE A 145 8.07 11.36 -8.70
N GLY A 146 8.52 12.50 -9.22
CA GLY A 146 9.29 12.57 -10.44
C GLY A 146 8.45 12.90 -11.65
N ASN A 147 9.11 13.21 -12.76
CA ASN A 147 8.46 13.54 -14.02
C ASN A 147 7.42 14.68 -13.94
N GLY A 148 7.58 15.58 -12.96
CA GLY A 148 6.66 16.70 -12.75
C GLY A 148 5.35 16.35 -12.06
N TYR A 149 5.20 15.12 -11.60
CA TYR A 149 3.98 14.68 -10.91
C TYR A 149 4.10 14.78 -9.40
N TYR A 150 2.94 14.91 -8.73
CA TYR A 150 2.85 15.01 -7.27
C TYR A 150 1.77 14.07 -6.74
N MET A 151 2.00 13.54 -5.54
CA MET A 151 0.98 12.86 -4.74
C MET A 151 0.43 13.85 -3.74
N ASN A 152 -0.87 14.16 -3.83
CA ASN A 152 -1.57 15.08 -2.93
C ASN A 152 -2.19 14.24 -1.81
N ASP A 153 -1.43 14.03 -0.73
CA ASP A 153 -1.75 13.03 0.27
C ASP A 153 -1.99 13.60 1.65
N TYR A 154 -2.82 12.88 2.41
CA TYR A 154 -2.73 12.90 3.88
C TYR A 154 -1.74 11.84 4.33
N ILE A 155 -0.96 12.16 5.37
CA ILE A 155 -0.21 11.16 6.12
C ILE A 155 -1.09 10.78 7.31
N MET A 156 -1.48 9.52 7.37
CA MET A 156 -2.28 8.99 8.48
C MET A 156 -1.39 8.14 9.37
N GLY A 157 -1.69 8.09 10.65
CA GLY A 157 -0.89 7.35 11.61
C GLY A 157 -1.72 6.62 12.64
N LEU A 158 -1.14 5.54 13.15
CA LEU A 158 -1.69 4.72 14.22
C LEU A 158 -0.56 4.34 15.18
N GLU A 159 -0.75 4.66 16.45
CA GLU A 159 0.17 4.20 17.50
C GLU A 159 -0.18 2.76 17.88
N ILE A 160 0.82 1.89 17.82
CA ILE A 160 0.63 0.45 18.07
C ILE A 160 1.66 -0.13 19.02
#